data_60e0997c05df098d477c971dc1cc5e92
#
_entry.id   60e0997c05df098d477c971dc1cc5e92
#
_cell.length_a   1.000
_cell.length_b   1.000
_cell.length_c   1.000
_cell.angle_alpha   90.00
_cell.angle_beta   90.00
_cell.angle_gamma   90.00
#
_symmetry.space_group_name_H-M   'P 1'
#
loop_
_entity.id
_entity.type
_entity.pdbx_description
1 polymer ?
#
loop_
_entity_poly.entity_id
_entity_poly.type
_entity_poly.pdbx_seq_one_letter_code
_entity_poly.pdbx_strand_id
1 'polypeptide(L)'
;MRGLLTSLLIIPMLIANLGLAWWPNGHVILSKASVYSLSESDMPEFFRNGEAMIAHCSADPQVLRSGPIHLRSTERPEHYCDYELLRGNKLPETRYEYIQLCNQLNVKPEKAGFLIYTIAEWTERLAVAFTEHRRYPKNPHIQQKCLVYAGILSHYAQDMSQPLHLTIHYNGRVDKNGSVISNKGIHYKVDAIIENLDLTPKKLATGLKIQPFENLMPSIIAMSRARHKEVDRVYQLADQFPSENEKHPSLKPEVTNFVHHLSTLATQFTAQLYVTAWKTSKNLELPEWYGTDFTRNESGEPE
;
A
#
# COMPACT_ATOMS: atom_id res chain seq x y z
N MET A 1 -26.98 -59.56 -4.04
CA MET A 1 -25.92 -58.70 -3.56
C MET A 1 -25.60 -57.72 -4.67
N ARG A 2 -26.10 -56.48 -4.60
CA ARG A 2 -25.82 -55.40 -5.55
C ARG A 2 -24.91 -54.40 -4.82
N GLY A 3 -23.65 -54.31 -5.23
CA GLY A 3 -22.68 -53.33 -4.69
C GLY A 3 -23.01 -51.96 -5.24
N LEU A 4 -23.26 -50.96 -4.36
CA LEU A 4 -23.32 -49.54 -4.67
C LEU A 4 -21.84 -49.07 -4.82
N LEU A 5 -21.47 -48.65 -6.03
CA LEU A 5 -20.30 -47.88 -6.28
C LEU A 5 -20.63 -46.40 -5.97
N THR A 6 -20.16 -45.91 -4.85
CA THR A 6 -20.17 -44.48 -4.53
C THR A 6 -19.02 -43.77 -5.28
N SER A 7 -19.35 -43.08 -6.37
CA SER A 7 -18.45 -42.22 -7.08
C SER A 7 -18.16 -40.96 -6.23
N LEU A 8 -16.96 -40.87 -5.69
CA LEU A 8 -16.48 -39.66 -5.04
C LEU A 8 -16.19 -38.59 -6.12
N LEU A 9 -17.10 -37.64 -6.25
CA LEU A 9 -16.87 -36.42 -7.05
C LEU A 9 -15.83 -35.56 -6.33
N ILE A 10 -14.57 -35.65 -6.76
CA ILE A 10 -13.52 -34.70 -6.40
C ILE A 10 -13.84 -33.41 -7.18
N ILE A 11 -14.48 -32.46 -6.51
CA ILE A 11 -14.60 -31.08 -7.02
C ILE A 11 -13.19 -30.48 -6.94
N PRO A 12 -12.56 -30.11 -8.07
CA PRO A 12 -11.30 -29.39 -8.00
C PRO A 12 -11.61 -28.04 -7.35
N MET A 13 -11.11 -27.83 -6.14
CA MET A 13 -11.07 -26.53 -5.49
C MET A 13 -10.24 -25.62 -6.39
N LEU A 14 -10.90 -24.78 -7.19
CA LEU A 14 -10.25 -23.67 -7.88
C LEU A 14 -9.70 -22.77 -6.77
N ILE A 15 -8.42 -22.97 -6.43
CA ILE A 15 -7.64 -21.99 -5.68
C ILE A 15 -7.55 -20.79 -6.62
N ALA A 16 -8.43 -19.82 -6.43
CA ALA A 16 -8.28 -18.51 -7.04
C ALA A 16 -6.93 -17.97 -6.53
N ASN A 17 -5.93 -17.98 -7.38
CA ASN A 17 -4.67 -17.33 -7.11
C ASN A 17 -4.97 -15.84 -6.92
N LEU A 18 -5.03 -15.43 -5.65
CA LEU A 18 -5.20 -14.05 -5.23
C LEU A 18 -3.85 -13.38 -5.50
N GLY A 19 -3.81 -12.46 -6.44
CA GLY A 19 -2.65 -11.59 -6.64
C GLY A 19 -2.31 -10.95 -5.29
N LEU A 20 -1.15 -11.28 -4.77
CA LEU A 20 -0.59 -10.67 -3.57
C LEU A 20 0.19 -9.43 -4.02
N ALA A 21 0.06 -8.33 -3.32
CA ALA A 21 1.00 -7.22 -3.31
C ALA A 21 2.39 -7.71 -2.84
N TRP A 22 3.39 -6.84 -2.69
CA TRP A 22 4.64 -7.23 -2.05
C TRP A 22 4.34 -8.27 -0.95
N TRP A 23 5.04 -9.38 -0.92
CA TRP A 23 4.79 -10.39 0.10
C TRP A 23 4.85 -9.76 1.49
N PRO A 24 4.15 -10.27 2.50
CA PRO A 24 4.00 -9.62 3.81
C PRO A 24 5.32 -9.14 4.41
N ASN A 25 6.41 -9.91 4.24
CA ASN A 25 7.74 -9.51 4.72
C ASN A 25 8.32 -8.32 3.94
N GLY A 26 7.99 -8.17 2.66
CA GLY A 26 8.37 -7.00 1.87
C GLY A 26 7.78 -5.73 2.46
N HIS A 27 6.48 -5.71 2.79
CA HIS A 27 5.84 -4.59 3.47
C HIS A 27 6.45 -4.30 4.84
N VAL A 28 6.76 -5.34 5.62
CA VAL A 28 7.43 -5.20 6.93
C VAL A 28 8.81 -4.52 6.79
N ILE A 29 9.62 -4.95 5.82
CA ILE A 29 10.95 -4.36 5.55
C ILE A 29 10.82 -2.90 5.16
N LEU A 30 9.95 -2.57 4.20
CA LEU A 30 9.75 -1.23 3.69
C LEU A 30 9.16 -0.28 4.75
N SER A 31 8.21 -0.75 5.57
CA SER A 31 7.60 0.02 6.66
C SER A 31 8.64 0.40 7.71
N LYS A 32 9.48 -0.56 8.15
CA LYS A 32 10.58 -0.27 9.07
C LYS A 32 11.58 0.71 8.46
N ALA A 33 11.93 0.55 7.18
CA ALA A 33 12.82 1.45 6.48
C ALA A 33 12.27 2.88 6.45
N SER A 34 10.96 3.03 6.18
CA SER A 34 10.29 4.33 6.17
C SER A 34 10.36 5.03 7.52
N VAL A 35 10.17 4.29 8.63
CA VAL A 35 10.33 4.86 9.97
C VAL A 35 11.78 5.23 10.27
N TYR A 36 12.75 4.37 9.94
CA TYR A 36 14.17 4.67 10.17
C TYR A 36 14.67 5.87 9.38
N SER A 37 14.07 6.18 8.23
CA SER A 37 14.42 7.38 7.46
C SER A 37 13.94 8.69 8.11
N LEU A 38 13.15 8.61 9.21
CA LEU A 38 12.64 9.76 9.97
C LEU A 38 13.53 10.16 11.15
N SER A 39 14.70 9.57 11.32
CA SER A 39 15.59 9.80 12.48
C SER A 39 15.95 11.27 12.73
N GLU A 40 16.07 12.06 11.67
CA GLU A 40 16.39 13.49 11.72
C GLU A 40 15.18 14.41 11.55
N SER A 41 13.95 13.84 11.53
CA SER A 41 12.71 14.60 11.36
C SER A 41 12.18 15.13 12.70
N ASP A 42 11.24 16.09 12.64
CA ASP A 42 10.50 16.63 13.79
C ASP A 42 9.31 15.74 14.22
N MET A 43 9.25 14.52 13.70
CA MET A 43 8.23 13.54 14.08
C MET A 43 8.34 13.17 15.57
N PRO A 44 7.20 12.93 16.26
CA PRO A 44 7.19 12.55 17.67
C PRO A 44 8.03 11.31 17.96
N GLU A 45 8.67 11.26 19.12
CA GLU A 45 9.55 10.15 19.52
C GLU A 45 8.81 8.80 19.53
N PHE A 46 7.58 8.74 20.03
CA PHE A 46 6.79 7.51 20.02
C PHE A 46 6.59 6.94 18.62
N PHE A 47 6.48 7.82 17.61
CA PHE A 47 6.30 7.42 16.22
C PHE A 47 7.61 6.89 15.61
N ARG A 48 8.73 7.58 15.88
CA ARG A 48 10.07 7.15 15.43
C ARG A 48 10.52 5.84 16.07
N ASN A 49 10.02 5.53 17.26
CA ASN A 49 10.26 4.27 17.98
C ASN A 49 9.14 3.23 17.76
N GLY A 50 8.16 3.53 16.89
CA GLY A 50 6.98 2.71 16.66
C GLY A 50 7.11 1.75 15.47
N GLU A 51 8.30 1.54 14.93
CA GLU A 51 8.53 0.76 13.70
C GLU A 51 7.98 -0.67 13.77
N ALA A 52 8.00 -1.28 14.94
CA ALA A 52 7.51 -2.66 15.11
C ALA A 52 5.99 -2.74 14.93
N MET A 53 5.23 -1.79 15.52
CA MET A 53 3.77 -1.73 15.41
C MET A 53 3.34 -1.33 14.00
N ILE A 54 3.99 -0.32 13.42
CA ILE A 54 3.74 0.14 12.05
C ILE A 54 3.96 -1.03 11.07
N ALA A 55 5.08 -1.75 11.20
CA ALA A 55 5.38 -2.91 10.38
C ALA A 55 4.39 -4.06 10.57
N HIS A 56 3.91 -4.31 11.78
CA HIS A 56 2.87 -5.31 12.04
C HIS A 56 1.57 -4.95 11.30
N CYS A 57 1.08 -3.73 11.48
CA CYS A 57 -0.17 -3.27 10.88
C CYS A 57 -0.07 -3.05 9.36
N SER A 58 1.14 -3.02 8.78
CA SER A 58 1.30 -2.98 7.33
C SER A 58 0.82 -4.26 6.62
N ALA A 59 0.64 -5.35 7.35
CA ALA A 59 0.08 -6.58 6.80
C ALA A 59 -1.47 -6.61 6.82
N ASP A 60 -2.12 -5.72 7.60
CA ASP A 60 -3.57 -5.75 7.80
C ASP A 60 -4.37 -5.65 6.49
N PRO A 61 -4.10 -4.73 5.55
CA PRO A 61 -4.85 -4.67 4.29
C PRO A 61 -4.78 -5.97 3.50
N GLN A 62 -3.64 -6.65 3.50
CA GLN A 62 -3.50 -7.96 2.84
C GLN A 62 -4.35 -9.05 3.49
N VAL A 63 -4.48 -9.04 4.81
CA VAL A 63 -5.35 -9.96 5.56
C VAL A 63 -6.82 -9.62 5.28
N LEU A 64 -7.18 -8.34 5.34
CA LEU A 64 -8.54 -7.84 5.15
C LEU A 64 -9.08 -8.16 3.75
N ARG A 65 -8.28 -8.01 2.69
CA ARG A 65 -8.69 -8.38 1.31
C ARG A 65 -8.98 -9.87 1.11
N SER A 66 -8.55 -10.71 2.05
CA SER A 66 -8.83 -12.15 2.08
C SER A 66 -10.00 -12.50 3.00
N GLY A 67 -10.57 -11.54 3.68
CA GLY A 67 -11.64 -11.68 4.67
C GLY A 67 -13.01 -12.07 4.12
N PRO A 68 -14.07 -11.94 4.93
CA PRO A 68 -15.45 -12.20 4.53
C PRO A 68 -15.90 -11.36 3.34
N ILE A 69 -16.99 -11.78 2.68
CA ILE A 69 -17.39 -11.22 1.38
C ILE A 69 -17.59 -9.71 1.37
N HIS A 70 -18.19 -9.12 2.39
CA HIS A 70 -18.44 -7.69 2.46
C HIS A 70 -17.13 -6.91 2.54
N LEU A 71 -16.22 -7.32 3.43
CA LEU A 71 -14.91 -6.71 3.57
C LEU A 71 -14.06 -6.91 2.31
N ARG A 72 -13.99 -8.15 1.82
CA ARG A 72 -13.19 -8.49 0.63
C ARG A 72 -13.63 -7.71 -0.62
N SER A 73 -14.93 -7.45 -0.77
CA SER A 73 -15.45 -6.73 -1.95
C SER A 73 -15.06 -5.24 -1.96
N THR A 74 -14.89 -4.64 -0.79
CA THR A 74 -14.48 -3.24 -0.65
C THR A 74 -12.97 -3.09 -0.60
N GLU A 75 -12.27 -4.01 0.05
CA GLU A 75 -10.83 -3.92 0.28
C GLU A 75 -10.01 -4.18 -1.00
N ARG A 76 -10.39 -5.17 -1.81
CA ARG A 76 -9.60 -5.53 -3.00
C ARG A 76 -9.33 -4.38 -3.96
N PRO A 77 -10.29 -3.53 -4.31
CA PRO A 77 -10.05 -2.40 -5.20
C PRO A 77 -9.15 -1.31 -4.62
N GLU A 78 -8.91 -1.30 -3.32
CA GLU A 78 -8.07 -0.31 -2.66
C GLU A 78 -6.57 -0.50 -2.95
N HIS A 79 -6.16 -1.67 -3.49
CA HIS A 79 -4.77 -2.07 -3.70
C HIS A 79 -4.21 -1.74 -5.09
N TYR A 80 -5.01 -1.21 -6.02
CA TYR A 80 -4.55 -0.95 -7.39
C TYR A 80 -5.28 0.24 -8.02
N CYS A 81 -4.71 0.72 -9.15
CA CYS A 81 -5.34 1.71 -10.02
C CYS A 81 -4.91 1.46 -11.47
N ASP A 82 -5.80 0.88 -12.28
CA ASP A 82 -5.54 0.48 -13.66
C ASP A 82 -5.66 1.68 -14.60
N TYR A 83 -4.54 2.37 -14.85
CA TYR A 83 -4.50 3.62 -15.61
C TYR A 83 -5.03 3.51 -17.04
N GLU A 84 -4.89 2.37 -17.69
CA GLU A 84 -5.38 2.15 -19.06
C GLU A 84 -6.91 2.28 -19.15
N LEU A 85 -7.63 1.89 -18.08
CA LEU A 85 -9.08 2.01 -18.03
C LEU A 85 -9.56 3.46 -17.98
N LEU A 86 -8.69 4.37 -17.56
CA LEU A 86 -8.99 5.80 -17.49
C LEU A 86 -8.82 6.52 -18.82
N ARG A 87 -8.31 5.84 -19.86
CA ARG A 87 -8.20 6.35 -21.24
C ARG A 87 -7.54 7.73 -21.35
N GLY A 88 -6.50 7.98 -20.53
CA GLY A 88 -5.77 9.24 -20.52
C GLY A 88 -6.45 10.41 -19.80
N ASN A 89 -7.63 10.21 -19.22
CA ASN A 89 -8.29 11.24 -18.43
C ASN A 89 -7.48 11.61 -17.18
N LYS A 90 -7.62 12.87 -16.76
CA LYS A 90 -7.04 13.33 -15.50
C LYS A 90 -7.80 12.74 -14.32
N LEU A 91 -7.08 12.31 -13.30
CA LEU A 91 -7.67 11.90 -12.03
C LEU A 91 -8.26 13.13 -11.33
N PRO A 92 -9.53 13.08 -10.90
CA PRO A 92 -10.15 14.14 -10.09
C PRO A 92 -9.57 14.20 -8.68
N GLU A 93 -9.93 15.26 -7.95
CA GLU A 93 -9.45 15.48 -6.58
C GLU A 93 -10.05 14.47 -5.59
N THR A 94 -11.32 14.11 -5.73
CA THR A 94 -12.03 13.29 -4.77
C THR A 94 -12.45 11.91 -5.32
N ARG A 95 -12.59 10.93 -4.43
CA ARG A 95 -13.08 9.58 -4.75
C ARG A 95 -14.44 9.60 -5.44
N TYR A 96 -15.36 10.47 -5.02
CA TYR A 96 -16.70 10.51 -5.62
C TYR A 96 -16.70 11.08 -7.04
N GLU A 97 -15.88 12.08 -7.31
CA GLU A 97 -15.66 12.58 -8.68
C GLU A 97 -15.01 11.53 -9.57
N TYR A 98 -14.10 10.72 -9.01
CA TYR A 98 -13.48 9.60 -9.71
C TYR A 98 -14.50 8.51 -10.07
N ILE A 99 -15.41 8.18 -9.16
CA ILE A 99 -16.53 7.26 -9.44
C ILE A 99 -17.39 7.80 -10.58
N GLN A 100 -17.69 9.11 -10.59
CA GLN A 100 -18.41 9.74 -11.69
C GLN A 100 -17.64 9.64 -13.01
N LEU A 101 -16.32 9.90 -13.00
CA LEU A 101 -15.48 9.73 -14.19
C LEU A 101 -15.51 8.29 -14.71
N CYS A 102 -15.37 7.29 -13.84
CA CYS A 102 -15.46 5.89 -14.23
C CYS A 102 -16.80 5.56 -14.88
N ASN A 103 -17.91 6.05 -14.32
CA ASN A 103 -19.24 5.87 -14.88
C ASN A 103 -19.38 6.53 -16.28
N GLN A 104 -18.85 7.74 -16.47
CA GLN A 104 -18.81 8.43 -17.77
C GLN A 104 -18.00 7.62 -18.82
N LEU A 105 -16.93 6.94 -18.39
CA LEU A 105 -16.11 6.07 -19.22
C LEU A 105 -16.72 4.68 -19.44
N ASN A 106 -17.87 4.40 -18.82
CA ASN A 106 -18.51 3.07 -18.81
C ASN A 106 -17.55 1.98 -18.24
N VAL A 107 -16.82 2.33 -17.19
CA VAL A 107 -15.92 1.45 -16.44
C VAL A 107 -16.48 1.31 -15.02
N LYS A 108 -16.51 0.09 -14.50
CA LYS A 108 -16.85 -0.14 -13.10
C LYS A 108 -15.72 0.41 -12.21
N PRO A 109 -16.01 1.31 -11.25
CA PRO A 109 -14.97 1.92 -10.43
C PRO A 109 -14.09 0.90 -9.69
N GLU A 110 -14.72 -0.17 -9.18
CA GLU A 110 -14.01 -1.26 -8.49
C GLU A 110 -13.11 -2.09 -9.43
N LYS A 111 -13.26 -1.96 -10.76
CA LYS A 111 -12.34 -2.56 -11.74
C LYS A 111 -11.18 -1.64 -12.09
N ALA A 112 -11.40 -0.35 -12.04
CA ALA A 112 -10.34 0.62 -12.23
C ALA A 112 -9.45 0.76 -10.97
N GLY A 113 -10.01 0.50 -9.78
CA GLY A 113 -9.31 0.52 -8.50
C GLY A 113 -9.27 1.91 -7.86
N PHE A 114 -8.98 1.96 -6.55
CA PHE A 114 -9.07 3.18 -5.74
C PHE A 114 -7.76 3.58 -5.06
N LEU A 115 -6.67 2.89 -5.32
CA LEU A 115 -5.39 3.01 -4.60
C LEU A 115 -4.94 4.46 -4.37
N ILE A 116 -5.12 5.33 -5.36
CA ILE A 116 -4.72 6.74 -5.30
C ILE A 116 -5.50 7.49 -4.20
N TYR A 117 -6.80 7.24 -4.12
CA TYR A 117 -7.70 7.85 -3.13
C TYR A 117 -7.52 7.24 -1.76
N THR A 118 -7.28 5.94 -1.70
CA THR A 118 -6.98 5.21 -0.46
C THR A 118 -5.76 5.78 0.24
N ILE A 119 -4.69 6.05 -0.49
CA ILE A 119 -3.48 6.67 0.05
C ILE A 119 -3.78 8.08 0.59
N ALA A 120 -4.51 8.90 -0.17
CA ALA A 120 -4.87 10.25 0.26
C ALA A 120 -5.70 10.21 1.56
N GLU A 121 -6.76 9.40 1.58
CA GLU A 121 -7.67 9.26 2.72
C GLU A 121 -6.98 8.72 3.98
N TRP A 122 -6.08 7.73 3.86
CA TRP A 122 -5.32 7.23 5.01
C TRP A 122 -4.28 8.23 5.50
N THR A 123 -3.69 9.04 4.60
CA THR A 123 -2.81 10.15 5.01
C THR A 123 -3.56 11.19 5.83
N GLU A 124 -4.79 11.54 5.42
CA GLU A 124 -5.63 12.48 6.15
C GLU A 124 -6.15 11.90 7.47
N ARG A 125 -6.52 10.61 7.54
CA ARG A 125 -6.84 9.93 8.80
C ARG A 125 -5.67 9.99 9.78
N LEU A 126 -4.45 9.76 9.29
CA LEU A 126 -3.25 9.88 10.11
C LEU A 126 -3.02 11.33 10.56
N ALA A 127 -3.29 12.33 9.71
CA ALA A 127 -3.18 13.74 10.08
C ALA A 127 -4.18 14.10 11.19
N VAL A 128 -5.42 13.62 11.13
CA VAL A 128 -6.41 13.79 12.20
C VAL A 128 -5.93 13.12 13.50
N ALA A 129 -5.42 11.89 13.45
CA ALA A 129 -4.87 11.22 14.64
C ALA A 129 -3.67 11.98 15.24
N PHE A 130 -2.83 12.59 14.42
CA PHE A 130 -1.76 13.46 14.90
C PHE A 130 -2.29 14.78 15.49
N THR A 131 -3.41 15.32 15.01
CA THR A 131 -4.07 16.47 15.60
C THR A 131 -4.56 16.13 17.02
N GLU A 132 -5.15 14.94 17.20
CA GLU A 132 -5.51 14.45 18.53
C GLU A 132 -4.27 14.29 19.43
N HIS A 133 -3.17 13.72 18.89
CA HIS A 133 -1.93 13.60 19.64
C HIS A 133 -1.36 14.96 20.06
N ARG A 134 -1.44 16.00 19.21
CA ARG A 134 -1.01 17.36 19.61
C ARG A 134 -1.80 17.90 20.78
N ARG A 135 -3.08 17.57 20.86
CA ARG A 135 -3.96 17.98 21.98
C ARG A 135 -3.71 17.13 23.24
N TYR A 136 -3.46 15.82 23.08
CA TYR A 136 -3.29 14.86 24.17
C TYR A 136 -2.00 14.02 23.97
N PRO A 137 -0.82 14.65 24.09
CA PRO A 137 0.44 14.02 23.68
C PRO A 137 0.87 12.83 24.53
N LYS A 138 0.33 12.69 25.73
CA LYS A 138 0.63 11.58 26.66
C LYS A 138 -0.36 10.42 26.56
N ASN A 139 -1.47 10.58 25.81
CA ASN A 139 -2.47 9.53 25.69
C ASN A 139 -1.94 8.34 24.87
N PRO A 140 -1.74 7.14 25.48
CA PRO A 140 -1.16 5.99 24.80
C PRO A 140 -2.09 5.41 23.72
N HIS A 141 -3.41 5.56 23.87
CA HIS A 141 -4.39 5.07 22.91
C HIS A 141 -4.34 5.87 21.60
N ILE A 142 -4.15 7.20 21.71
CA ILE A 142 -3.96 8.07 20.53
C ILE A 142 -2.63 7.76 19.87
N GLN A 143 -1.56 7.55 20.64
CA GLN A 143 -0.26 7.14 20.08
C GLN A 143 -0.38 5.82 19.32
N GLN A 144 -1.03 4.81 19.90
CA GLN A 144 -1.28 3.53 19.25
C GLN A 144 -2.11 3.69 17.97
N LYS A 145 -3.17 4.51 17.98
CA LYS A 145 -3.98 4.82 16.79
C LYS A 145 -3.14 5.40 15.68
N CYS A 146 -2.22 6.34 15.96
CA CYS A 146 -1.31 6.88 14.97
C CYS A 146 -0.44 5.78 14.33
N LEU A 147 0.10 4.85 15.13
CA LEU A 147 0.93 3.75 14.64
C LEU A 147 0.14 2.76 13.77
N VAL A 148 -1.10 2.43 14.16
CA VAL A 148 -2.00 1.57 13.37
C VAL A 148 -2.31 2.22 12.02
N TYR A 149 -2.72 3.49 12.01
CA TYR A 149 -3.04 4.21 10.78
C TYR A 149 -1.82 4.34 9.86
N ALA A 150 -0.64 4.59 10.43
CA ALA A 150 0.60 4.61 9.68
C ALA A 150 0.94 3.25 9.06
N GLY A 151 0.70 2.15 9.76
CA GLY A 151 0.90 0.79 9.24
C GLY A 151 0.00 0.51 8.05
N ILE A 152 -1.29 0.80 8.17
CA ILE A 152 -2.26 0.62 7.07
C ILE A 152 -1.90 1.52 5.87
N LEU A 153 -1.59 2.80 6.10
CA LEU A 153 -1.15 3.72 5.05
C LEU A 153 0.09 3.20 4.32
N SER A 154 1.07 2.65 5.08
CA SER A 154 2.32 2.16 4.49
C SER A 154 2.10 1.06 3.47
N HIS A 155 1.15 0.17 3.70
CA HIS A 155 0.79 -0.90 2.76
C HIS A 155 0.41 -0.32 1.39
N TYR A 156 -0.59 0.54 1.35
CA TYR A 156 -1.06 1.13 0.09
C TYR A 156 -0.01 2.01 -0.60
N ALA A 157 0.77 2.76 0.17
CA ALA A 157 1.88 3.55 -0.38
C ALA A 157 2.94 2.68 -1.07
N GLN A 158 3.20 1.51 -0.50
CA GLN A 158 4.14 0.53 -1.04
C GLN A 158 3.56 -0.21 -2.25
N ASP A 159 2.27 -0.56 -2.23
CA ASP A 159 1.57 -1.10 -3.39
C ASP A 159 1.67 -0.16 -4.59
N MET A 160 1.41 1.14 -4.40
CA MET A 160 1.55 2.13 -5.48
C MET A 160 2.98 2.22 -6.02
N SER A 161 3.97 1.89 -5.20
CA SER A 161 5.38 1.94 -5.61
C SER A 161 5.79 0.74 -6.47
N GLN A 162 4.97 -0.31 -6.53
CA GLN A 162 5.15 -1.47 -7.40
C GLN A 162 4.36 -1.25 -8.71
N PRO A 163 5.04 -1.13 -9.87
CA PRO A 163 4.40 -0.71 -11.13
C PRO A 163 3.19 -1.55 -11.54
N LEU A 164 3.19 -2.85 -11.22
CA LEU A 164 2.10 -3.76 -11.63
C LEU A 164 0.79 -3.53 -10.86
N HIS A 165 0.78 -2.73 -9.80
CA HIS A 165 -0.45 -2.28 -9.14
C HIS A 165 -1.13 -1.10 -9.85
N LEU A 166 -0.55 -0.62 -10.96
CA LEU A 166 -1.02 0.57 -11.66
C LEU A 166 -1.48 0.29 -13.10
N THR A 167 -1.68 -1.00 -13.46
CA THR A 167 -1.93 -1.41 -14.84
C THR A 167 -2.81 -2.64 -14.96
N ILE A 168 -3.64 -2.71 -16.01
CA ILE A 168 -4.37 -3.93 -16.39
C ILE A 168 -3.41 -5.09 -16.73
N HIS A 169 -2.16 -4.79 -17.01
CA HIS A 169 -1.11 -5.78 -17.30
C HIS A 169 -0.45 -6.33 -16.02
N TYR A 170 -1.15 -6.33 -14.90
CA TYR A 170 -0.56 -6.65 -13.59
C TYR A 170 0.05 -8.06 -13.51
N ASN A 171 -0.57 -9.08 -14.12
CA ASN A 171 -0.12 -10.48 -14.02
C ASN A 171 0.10 -11.16 -15.40
N GLY A 172 0.64 -10.40 -16.31
CA GLY A 172 0.90 -10.76 -17.72
C GLY A 172 0.36 -9.69 -18.66
N ARG A 173 1.00 -9.56 -19.82
CA ARG A 173 0.48 -8.67 -20.86
C ARG A 173 -0.87 -9.18 -21.31
N VAL A 174 -1.84 -8.31 -21.39
CA VAL A 174 -3.19 -8.64 -21.89
C VAL A 174 -3.43 -7.97 -23.25
N ASP A 175 -4.20 -8.66 -24.10
CA ASP A 175 -4.70 -8.11 -25.37
C ASP A 175 -5.93 -7.19 -25.14
N LYS A 176 -6.48 -6.66 -26.23
CA LYS A 176 -7.68 -5.79 -26.21
C LYS A 176 -8.94 -6.47 -25.63
N ASN A 177 -8.95 -7.79 -25.54
CA ASN A 177 -10.06 -8.58 -24.99
C ASN A 177 -9.81 -8.96 -23.52
N GLY A 178 -8.67 -8.54 -22.93
CA GLY A 178 -8.27 -8.89 -21.57
C GLY A 178 -7.65 -10.29 -21.41
N SER A 179 -7.34 -10.98 -22.53
CA SER A 179 -6.68 -12.28 -22.50
C SER A 179 -5.17 -12.13 -22.31
N VAL A 180 -4.58 -12.91 -21.39
CA VAL A 180 -3.15 -12.89 -21.14
C VAL A 180 -2.41 -13.51 -22.34
N ILE A 181 -1.51 -12.74 -22.95
CA ILE A 181 -0.73 -13.13 -24.16
C ILE A 181 0.74 -13.44 -23.86
N SER A 182 1.30 -12.97 -22.74
CA SER A 182 2.68 -13.26 -22.33
C SER A 182 2.90 -13.05 -20.83
N ASN A 183 3.99 -13.62 -20.30
CA ASN A 183 4.50 -13.42 -18.94
C ASN A 183 3.47 -13.62 -17.81
N LYS A 184 2.55 -14.59 -17.96
CA LYS A 184 1.61 -14.97 -16.92
C LYS A 184 2.36 -15.32 -15.62
N GLY A 185 1.92 -14.76 -14.49
CA GLY A 185 2.54 -15.01 -13.18
C GLY A 185 3.65 -13.99 -12.81
N ILE A 186 3.92 -12.99 -13.67
CA ILE A 186 4.98 -12.00 -13.40
C ILE A 186 4.76 -11.24 -12.08
N HIS A 187 3.51 -10.97 -11.70
CA HIS A 187 3.18 -10.27 -10.47
C HIS A 187 3.81 -10.95 -9.24
N TYR A 188 3.58 -12.27 -9.10
CA TYR A 188 4.10 -13.04 -7.97
C TYR A 188 5.64 -13.02 -7.90
N LYS A 189 6.30 -13.07 -9.05
CA LYS A 189 7.76 -13.01 -9.12
C LYS A 189 8.30 -11.66 -8.63
N VAL A 190 7.66 -10.57 -9.03
CA VAL A 190 8.06 -9.22 -8.62
C VAL A 190 7.78 -9.00 -7.13
N ASP A 191 6.65 -9.46 -6.63
CA ASP A 191 6.27 -9.28 -5.22
C ASP A 191 7.16 -10.07 -4.25
N ALA A 192 7.58 -11.27 -4.65
CA ALA A 192 8.45 -12.12 -3.83
C ALA A 192 9.90 -11.61 -3.74
N ILE A 193 10.32 -10.76 -4.69
CA ILE A 193 11.76 -10.50 -4.89
C ILE A 193 12.40 -9.72 -3.75
N ILE A 194 11.67 -8.83 -3.06
CA ILE A 194 12.22 -8.07 -1.91
C ILE A 194 12.68 -9.03 -0.81
N GLU A 195 11.96 -10.12 -0.59
CA GLU A 195 12.33 -11.12 0.43
C GLU A 195 13.58 -11.90 0.05
N ASN A 196 13.89 -11.96 -1.25
CA ASN A 196 15.05 -12.66 -1.80
C ASN A 196 16.31 -11.79 -1.89
N LEU A 197 16.17 -10.47 -1.69
CA LEU A 197 17.29 -9.56 -1.63
C LEU A 197 17.74 -9.36 -0.18
N ASP A 198 19.06 -9.25 0.02
CA ASP A 198 19.63 -8.86 1.33
C ASP A 198 19.41 -7.37 1.62
N LEU A 199 18.13 -6.95 1.54
CA LEU A 199 17.70 -5.59 1.81
C LEU A 199 17.38 -5.44 3.30
N THR A 200 18.22 -4.72 4.01
CA THR A 200 17.92 -4.38 5.40
C THR A 200 17.21 -3.02 5.47
N PRO A 201 16.22 -2.85 6.39
CA PRO A 201 15.52 -1.59 6.55
C PRO A 201 16.46 -0.39 6.76
N LYS A 202 17.55 -0.57 7.52
CA LYS A 202 18.53 0.50 7.77
C LYS A 202 19.29 0.90 6.51
N LYS A 203 19.68 -0.05 5.65
CA LYS A 203 20.34 0.25 4.37
C LYS A 203 19.41 1.05 3.46
N LEU A 204 18.12 0.67 3.37
CA LEU A 204 17.12 1.39 2.56
C LEU A 204 16.86 2.81 3.06
N ALA A 205 16.93 3.04 4.36
CA ALA A 205 16.71 4.35 4.97
C ALA A 205 17.91 5.30 4.81
N THR A 206 19.11 4.76 4.53
CA THR A 206 20.35 5.55 4.55
C THR A 206 20.37 6.61 3.45
N GLY A 207 20.66 7.86 3.83
CA GLY A 207 20.83 8.99 2.90
C GLY A 207 19.54 9.57 2.32
N LEU A 208 18.38 9.06 2.71
CA LEU A 208 17.10 9.61 2.27
C LEU A 208 16.83 10.97 2.93
N LYS A 209 16.46 11.95 2.10
CA LYS A 209 15.99 13.27 2.56
C LYS A 209 14.48 13.29 2.49
N ILE A 210 13.82 13.25 3.64
CA ILE A 210 12.36 13.19 3.72
C ILE A 210 11.81 14.60 3.93
N GLN A 211 11.00 15.04 2.96
CA GLN A 211 10.30 16.33 3.01
C GLN A 211 8.80 16.11 2.79
N PRO A 212 7.93 16.83 3.52
CA PRO A 212 6.49 16.73 3.32
C PRO A 212 6.08 17.23 1.94
N PHE A 213 5.04 16.66 1.38
CA PHE A 213 4.40 17.19 0.18
C PHE A 213 3.72 18.53 0.50
N GLU A 214 3.75 19.45 -0.46
CA GLU A 214 3.00 20.71 -0.37
C GLU A 214 1.52 20.48 -0.71
N ASN A 215 1.26 19.68 -1.74
CA ASN A 215 -0.07 19.36 -2.23
C ASN A 215 -0.21 17.84 -2.30
N LEU A 216 -1.00 17.25 -1.40
CA LEU A 216 -1.08 15.81 -1.22
C LEU A 216 -1.53 15.08 -2.50
N MET A 217 -2.75 15.34 -2.98
CA MET A 217 -3.33 14.60 -4.10
C MET A 217 -2.54 14.79 -5.41
N PRO A 218 -2.13 16.00 -5.82
CA PRO A 218 -1.26 16.18 -6.98
C PRO A 218 0.05 15.42 -6.88
N SER A 219 0.66 15.32 -5.69
CA SER A 219 1.90 14.58 -5.46
C SER A 219 1.70 13.08 -5.60
N ILE A 220 0.63 12.51 -5.03
CA ILE A 220 0.28 11.10 -5.18
C ILE A 220 0.07 10.77 -6.67
N ILE A 221 -0.69 11.59 -7.40
CA ILE A 221 -0.94 11.41 -8.84
C ILE A 221 0.36 11.45 -9.65
N ALA A 222 1.26 12.40 -9.35
CA ALA A 222 2.53 12.51 -10.05
C ALA A 222 3.41 11.29 -9.81
N MET A 223 3.50 10.82 -8.57
CA MET A 223 4.26 9.63 -8.19
C MET A 223 3.71 8.36 -8.84
N SER A 224 2.39 8.15 -8.80
CA SER A 224 1.77 6.97 -9.40
C SER A 224 1.95 6.93 -10.92
N ARG A 225 1.82 8.07 -11.61
CA ARG A 225 2.10 8.14 -13.05
C ARG A 225 3.56 7.84 -13.38
N ALA A 226 4.50 8.27 -12.53
CA ALA A 226 5.90 7.93 -12.69
C ALA A 226 6.15 6.42 -12.54
N ARG A 227 5.48 5.77 -11.58
CA ARG A 227 5.56 4.30 -11.40
C ARG A 227 4.88 3.54 -12.55
N HIS A 228 3.72 3.99 -13.01
CA HIS A 228 3.04 3.38 -14.15
C HIS A 228 3.95 3.33 -15.41
N LYS A 229 4.77 4.35 -15.64
CA LYS A 229 5.74 4.36 -16.76
C LYS A 229 6.81 3.26 -16.65
N GLU A 230 7.03 2.70 -15.46
CA GLU A 230 8.00 1.64 -15.24
C GLU A 230 7.45 0.23 -15.51
N VAL A 231 6.16 0.10 -15.83
CA VAL A 231 5.53 -1.18 -16.20
C VAL A 231 6.30 -1.86 -17.34
N ASP A 232 6.68 -1.12 -18.38
CA ASP A 232 7.44 -1.69 -19.48
C ASP A 232 8.82 -2.21 -19.06
N ARG A 233 9.46 -1.55 -18.07
CA ARG A 233 10.73 -2.02 -17.52
C ARG A 233 10.59 -3.35 -16.79
N VAL A 234 9.49 -3.55 -16.05
CA VAL A 234 9.19 -4.85 -15.42
C VAL A 234 9.15 -5.95 -16.50
N TYR A 235 8.45 -5.70 -17.59
CA TYR A 235 8.33 -6.68 -18.68
C TYR A 235 9.63 -6.92 -19.44
N GLN A 236 10.49 -5.93 -19.61
CA GLN A 236 11.83 -6.09 -20.16
C GLN A 236 12.72 -7.01 -19.31
N LEU A 237 12.48 -7.03 -18.01
CA LEU A 237 13.21 -7.86 -17.05
C LEU A 237 12.52 -9.19 -16.74
N ALA A 238 11.34 -9.47 -17.32
CA ALA A 238 10.45 -10.56 -16.93
C ALA A 238 11.11 -11.95 -16.89
N ASP A 239 11.98 -12.25 -17.88
CA ASP A 239 12.69 -13.53 -17.98
C ASP A 239 13.89 -13.62 -17.02
N GLN A 240 14.22 -12.51 -16.34
CA GLN A 240 15.33 -12.44 -15.40
C GLN A 240 14.87 -12.51 -13.95
N PHE A 241 13.56 -12.33 -13.68
CA PHE A 241 13.02 -12.55 -12.36
C PHE A 241 13.03 -14.04 -12.01
N PRO A 242 13.50 -14.41 -10.81
CA PRO A 242 13.48 -15.80 -10.36
C PRO A 242 12.05 -16.32 -10.23
N SER A 243 11.92 -17.63 -10.08
CA SER A 243 10.64 -18.21 -9.66
C SER A 243 10.31 -17.74 -8.24
N GLU A 244 9.03 -17.50 -7.95
CA GLU A 244 8.54 -17.12 -6.63
C GLU A 244 8.92 -18.08 -5.50
N ASN A 245 9.17 -19.35 -5.85
CA ASN A 245 9.54 -20.41 -4.90
C ASN A 245 11.06 -20.65 -4.82
N GLU A 246 11.87 -19.92 -5.58
CA GLU A 246 13.32 -20.05 -5.59
C GLU A 246 13.92 -19.39 -4.34
N LYS A 247 14.53 -20.19 -3.49
CA LYS A 247 15.20 -19.68 -2.29
C LYS A 247 16.61 -19.20 -2.63
N HIS A 248 16.93 -17.97 -2.19
CA HIS A 248 18.25 -17.35 -2.40
C HIS A 248 18.74 -17.36 -3.87
N PRO A 249 17.93 -16.81 -4.80
CA PRO A 249 18.29 -16.79 -6.21
C PRO A 249 19.53 -15.93 -6.45
N SER A 250 20.36 -16.36 -7.40
CA SER A 250 21.43 -15.49 -7.92
C SER A 250 20.82 -14.48 -8.89
N LEU A 251 20.60 -13.25 -8.43
CA LEU A 251 19.99 -12.22 -9.23
C LEU A 251 20.99 -11.52 -10.16
N LYS A 252 20.56 -11.22 -11.38
CA LYS A 252 21.34 -10.37 -12.29
C LYS A 252 21.38 -8.93 -11.74
N PRO A 253 22.50 -8.20 -11.95
CA PRO A 253 22.65 -6.82 -11.45
C PRO A 253 21.50 -5.89 -11.88
N GLU A 254 20.98 -6.07 -13.09
CA GLU A 254 19.87 -5.26 -13.61
C GLU A 254 18.58 -5.42 -12.78
N VAL A 255 18.23 -6.66 -12.40
CA VAL A 255 17.08 -6.95 -11.54
C VAL A 255 17.33 -6.40 -10.14
N THR A 256 18.51 -6.67 -9.57
CA THR A 256 18.89 -6.16 -8.24
C THR A 256 18.78 -4.63 -8.17
N ASN A 257 19.35 -3.92 -9.16
CA ASN A 257 19.30 -2.47 -9.22
C ASN A 257 17.87 -1.94 -9.37
N PHE A 258 17.06 -2.59 -10.20
CA PHE A 258 15.67 -2.20 -10.41
C PHE A 258 14.83 -2.37 -9.12
N VAL A 259 14.95 -3.50 -8.46
CA VAL A 259 14.22 -3.76 -7.20
C VAL A 259 14.70 -2.85 -6.07
N HIS A 260 16.01 -2.62 -5.98
CA HIS A 260 16.56 -1.64 -5.03
C HIS A 260 16.01 -0.23 -5.28
N HIS A 261 15.93 0.19 -6.53
CA HIS A 261 15.31 1.46 -6.92
C HIS A 261 13.85 1.55 -6.46
N LEU A 262 13.00 0.55 -6.79
CA LEU A 262 11.61 0.53 -6.36
C LEU A 262 11.45 0.52 -4.83
N SER A 263 12.26 -0.27 -4.13
CA SER A 263 12.25 -0.34 -2.66
C SER A 263 12.64 1.00 -2.00
N THR A 264 13.63 1.67 -2.57
CA THR A 264 14.05 3.01 -2.10
C THR A 264 12.93 4.02 -2.29
N LEU A 265 12.28 4.02 -3.45
CA LEU A 265 11.15 4.90 -3.73
C LEU A 265 9.93 4.62 -2.84
N ALA A 266 9.61 3.34 -2.60
CA ALA A 266 8.56 2.94 -1.68
C ALA A 266 8.83 3.44 -0.26
N THR A 267 10.06 3.27 0.22
CA THR A 267 10.52 3.77 1.52
C THR A 267 10.37 5.29 1.62
N GLN A 268 10.90 6.02 0.63
CA GLN A 268 10.87 7.47 0.62
C GLN A 268 9.44 8.02 0.54
N PHE A 269 8.62 7.50 -0.37
CA PHE A 269 7.24 7.94 -0.56
C PHE A 269 6.41 7.72 0.70
N THR A 270 6.50 6.54 1.32
CA THR A 270 5.80 6.23 2.58
C THR A 270 6.21 7.20 3.68
N ALA A 271 7.51 7.45 3.86
CA ALA A 271 8.01 8.40 4.86
C ALA A 271 7.55 9.85 4.57
N GLN A 272 7.51 10.26 3.30
CA GLN A 272 6.98 11.57 2.90
C GLN A 272 5.50 11.74 3.26
N LEU A 273 4.67 10.70 3.12
CA LEU A 273 3.28 10.72 3.55
C LEU A 273 3.16 10.90 5.07
N TYR A 274 4.01 10.24 5.86
CA TYR A 274 4.02 10.41 7.32
C TYR A 274 4.34 11.84 7.74
N VAL A 275 5.41 12.42 7.19
CA VAL A 275 5.75 13.82 7.53
C VAL A 275 4.74 14.82 6.96
N THR A 276 4.07 14.48 5.86
CA THR A 276 2.96 15.27 5.31
C THR A 276 1.79 15.28 6.28
N ALA A 277 1.36 14.11 6.77
CA ALA A 277 0.30 14.00 7.77
C ALA A 277 0.65 14.77 9.05
N TRP A 278 1.90 14.66 9.53
CA TRP A 278 2.40 15.41 10.69
C TRP A 278 2.38 16.92 10.46
N LYS A 279 2.81 17.40 9.29
CA LYS A 279 2.74 18.82 8.92
C LYS A 279 1.29 19.31 8.86
N THR A 280 0.43 18.57 8.18
CA THR A 280 -1.00 18.89 8.02
C THR A 280 -1.71 18.99 9.35
N SER A 281 -1.39 18.13 10.31
CA SER A 281 -2.01 18.10 11.64
C SER A 281 -1.84 19.40 12.46
N LYS A 282 -0.92 20.28 12.08
CA LYS A 282 -0.73 21.58 12.77
C LYS A 282 -1.91 22.54 12.54
N ASN A 283 -2.58 22.40 11.42
CA ASN A 283 -3.61 23.32 10.95
C ASN A 283 -5.02 22.72 10.96
N LEU A 284 -5.15 21.47 11.43
CA LEU A 284 -6.46 20.83 11.59
C LEU A 284 -7.06 21.16 12.94
N GLU A 285 -8.35 21.45 12.94
CA GLU A 285 -9.13 21.66 14.15
C GLU A 285 -9.97 20.42 14.46
N LEU A 286 -9.95 20.00 15.71
CA LEU A 286 -10.84 18.94 16.19
C LEU A 286 -12.22 19.53 16.49
N PRO A 287 -13.31 18.77 16.32
CA PRO A 287 -14.64 19.22 16.68
C PRO A 287 -14.68 19.68 18.15
N GLU A 288 -15.51 20.71 18.46
CA GLU A 288 -15.62 21.29 19.80
C GLU A 288 -16.01 20.25 20.88
N TRP A 289 -16.84 19.27 20.49
CA TRP A 289 -17.26 18.20 21.39
C TRP A 289 -16.15 17.19 21.72
N TYR A 290 -15.07 17.15 20.93
CA TYR A 290 -13.99 16.20 21.14
C TYR A 290 -13.22 16.52 22.42
N GLY A 291 -13.13 15.54 23.31
CA GLY A 291 -12.41 15.68 24.59
C GLY A 291 -13.25 16.11 25.78
N THR A 292 -14.58 16.24 25.61
CA THR A 292 -15.45 16.59 26.73
C THR A 292 -15.81 15.37 27.60
N ASP A 293 -16.03 14.19 26.99
CA ASP A 293 -16.54 13.02 27.68
C ASP A 293 -15.71 11.74 27.58
N PHE A 294 -15.07 11.46 26.42
CA PHE A 294 -14.39 10.18 26.21
C PHE A 294 -12.86 10.23 26.22
N THR A 295 -12.29 11.38 26.57
CA THR A 295 -10.86 11.52 26.87
C THR A 295 -10.66 11.74 28.38
N ARG A 296 -11.66 11.45 29.19
CA ARG A 296 -11.59 11.52 30.66
C ARG A 296 -11.37 10.11 31.21
N ASN A 297 -10.50 10.02 32.22
CA ASN A 297 -10.37 8.82 33.05
C ASN A 297 -11.62 8.60 33.92
N GLU A 298 -11.67 7.49 34.66
CA GLU A 298 -12.79 7.16 35.58
C GLU A 298 -13.05 8.23 36.65
N SER A 299 -12.06 9.07 36.96
CA SER A 299 -12.20 10.21 37.89
C SER A 299 -12.70 11.49 37.23
N GLY A 300 -12.92 11.48 35.91
CA GLY A 300 -13.38 12.63 35.13
C GLY A 300 -12.28 13.63 34.74
N GLU A 301 -11.01 13.29 35.01
CA GLU A 301 -9.87 14.08 34.59
C GLU A 301 -9.46 13.77 33.14
N PRO A 302 -8.93 14.75 32.37
CA PRO A 302 -8.39 14.50 31.05
C PRO A 302 -7.26 13.47 31.09
N GLU A 303 -7.31 12.45 30.22
CA GLU A 303 -6.24 11.47 30.05
C GLU A 303 -5.01 12.07 29.37
#